data_c5fd01f6c953a159b9cd7babceb49430
#
_entry.id   c5fd01f6c953a159b9cd7babceb49430
#
_cell.length_a   1.000
_cell.length_b   1.000
_cell.length_c   1.000
_cell.angle_alpha   90.00
_cell.angle_beta   90.00
_cell.angle_gamma   90.00
#
_symmetry.space_group_name_H-M   'P 1'
#
loop_
_entity.id
_entity.type
_entity.pdbx_description
1 polymer ?
#
loop_
_entity_poly.entity_id
_entity_poly.type
_entity_poly.pdbx_seq_one_letter_code
_entity_poly.pdbx_strand_id
1 'polypeptide(L)'
;MSCFTIATMNGDTLASGDYAFAYMATNALPPIIGMMFMICGLSATMSSGDSDAISGVTILLTDVYPSVTGKTIKEEDYAKYSRIALICTLGAAFFITLFVNDVIGYISTIVGAFLPGVAVAMLLGRFWKRVNWQGGLACIGSGTLLGCLLYTSPSP
;
A
#
# COMPACT_ATOMS: atom_id res chain seq x y z
N MET A 1 -4.15 14.47 -11.69
CA MET A 1 -4.09 15.33 -12.89
C MET A 1 -4.24 16.82 -12.58
N SER A 2 -5.18 17.25 -11.75
CA SER A 2 -5.42 18.69 -11.47
C SER A 2 -4.22 19.44 -10.87
N CYS A 3 -3.43 18.83 -9.98
CA CYS A 3 -2.27 19.47 -9.35
C CYS A 3 -1.13 19.77 -10.36
N PHE A 4 -0.93 18.84 -11.29
CA PHE A 4 0.08 18.98 -12.33
C PHE A 4 -0.29 20.10 -13.32
N THR A 5 -1.59 20.21 -13.63
CA THR A 5 -2.10 21.28 -14.51
C THR A 5 -1.92 22.67 -13.90
N ILE A 6 -2.12 22.83 -12.57
CA ILE A 6 -1.92 24.12 -11.89
C ILE A 6 -0.44 24.50 -11.85
N ALA A 7 0.46 23.57 -11.63
CA ALA A 7 1.89 23.83 -11.67
C ALA A 7 2.37 24.28 -13.05
N THR A 8 1.90 23.62 -14.11
CA THR A 8 2.23 24.01 -15.50
C THR A 8 1.65 25.37 -15.89
N MET A 9 0.49 25.74 -15.38
CA MET A 9 -0.10 27.07 -15.58
C MET A 9 0.71 28.20 -14.93
N ASN A 10 1.39 27.90 -13.81
CA ASN A 10 2.27 28.85 -13.13
C ASN A 10 3.69 28.89 -13.71
N GLY A 11 3.99 28.09 -14.74
CA GLY A 11 5.29 28.04 -15.40
C GLY A 11 6.36 27.25 -14.63
N ASP A 12 5.97 26.59 -13.56
CA ASP A 12 6.87 25.73 -12.77
C ASP A 12 6.85 24.30 -13.33
N THR A 13 8.04 23.77 -13.63
CA THR A 13 8.19 22.35 -13.97
C THR A 13 8.40 21.55 -12.70
N LEU A 14 7.36 20.80 -12.27
CA LEU A 14 7.56 19.83 -11.19
C LEU A 14 8.48 18.71 -11.67
N ALA A 15 9.54 18.48 -10.90
CA ALA A 15 10.53 17.43 -11.18
C ALA A 15 9.90 16.02 -11.12
N SER A 16 8.84 15.84 -10.32
CA SER A 16 8.10 14.58 -10.17
C SER A 16 6.67 14.86 -9.69
N GLY A 17 5.73 13.97 -10.03
CA GLY A 17 4.35 14.01 -9.53
C GLY A 17 4.23 13.93 -8.00
N ASP A 18 5.27 13.43 -7.33
CA ASP A 18 5.34 13.25 -5.87
C ASP A 18 5.31 14.58 -5.11
N TYR A 19 5.88 15.62 -5.73
CA TYR A 19 5.90 16.96 -5.14
C TYR A 19 4.58 17.74 -5.35
N ALA A 20 3.65 17.22 -6.14
CA ALA A 20 2.42 17.94 -6.50
C ALA A 20 1.58 18.28 -5.26
N PHE A 21 1.51 17.40 -4.26
CA PHE A 21 0.77 17.63 -3.02
C PHE A 21 1.39 18.77 -2.19
N ALA A 22 2.71 18.73 -2.01
CA ALA A 22 3.42 19.77 -1.27
C ALA A 22 3.38 21.11 -2.01
N TYR A 23 3.52 21.11 -3.34
CA TYR A 23 3.42 22.30 -4.16
C TYR A 23 2.05 22.97 -4.06
N MET A 24 0.96 22.20 -4.12
CA MET A 24 -0.39 22.71 -3.93
C MET A 24 -0.59 23.37 -2.56
N ALA A 25 -0.09 22.73 -1.51
CA ALA A 25 -0.22 23.24 -0.13
C ALA A 25 0.55 24.56 0.06
N THR A 26 1.70 24.73 -0.60
CA THR A 26 2.59 25.86 -0.36
C THR A 26 2.35 27.04 -1.34
N ASN A 27 1.98 26.77 -2.58
CA ASN A 27 1.94 27.78 -3.66
C ASN A 27 0.54 28.10 -4.15
N ALA A 28 -0.40 27.15 -4.11
CA ALA A 28 -1.74 27.34 -4.66
C ALA A 28 -2.79 27.76 -3.63
N LEU A 29 -2.51 27.55 -2.33
CA LEU A 29 -3.45 27.80 -1.23
C LEU A 29 -2.95 28.95 -0.33
N PRO A 30 -3.86 29.72 0.29
CA PRO A 30 -3.49 30.64 1.37
C PRO A 30 -2.75 29.91 2.49
N PRO A 31 -1.76 30.54 3.19
CA PRO A 31 -0.88 29.86 4.11
C PRO A 31 -1.60 29.05 5.20
N ILE A 32 -2.70 29.57 5.74
CA ILE A 32 -3.49 28.87 6.78
C ILE A 32 -4.15 27.61 6.22
N ILE A 33 -4.76 27.71 5.05
CA ILE A 33 -5.43 26.58 4.41
C ILE A 33 -4.40 25.54 3.94
N GLY A 34 -3.26 25.98 3.41
CA GLY A 34 -2.14 25.12 3.01
C GLY A 34 -1.59 24.31 4.19
N MET A 35 -1.40 24.93 5.37
CA MET A 35 -1.01 24.21 6.58
C MET A 35 -2.05 23.17 7.01
N MET A 36 -3.32 23.51 7.01
CA MET A 36 -4.39 22.55 7.36
C MET A 36 -4.41 21.37 6.36
N PHE A 37 -4.21 21.65 5.09
CA PHE A 37 -4.15 20.64 4.04
C PHE A 37 -2.97 19.67 4.24
N MET A 38 -1.79 20.18 4.59
CA MET A 38 -0.61 19.35 4.91
C MET A 38 -0.85 18.48 6.16
N ILE A 39 -1.43 19.04 7.21
CA ILE A 39 -1.73 18.29 8.44
C ILE A 39 -2.76 17.19 8.16
N CYS A 40 -3.81 17.47 7.37
CA CYS A 40 -4.78 16.47 6.97
C CYS A 40 -4.14 15.33 6.17
N GLY A 41 -3.26 15.65 5.21
CA GLY A 41 -2.53 14.64 4.44
C GLY A 41 -1.65 13.76 5.31
N LEU A 42 -0.88 14.36 6.21
CA LEU A 42 -0.04 13.61 7.17
C LEU A 42 -0.89 12.73 8.10
N SER A 43 -2.00 13.24 8.61
CA SER A 43 -2.89 12.47 9.47
C SER A 43 -3.52 11.28 8.73
N ALA A 44 -3.90 11.46 7.48
CA ALA A 44 -4.46 10.40 6.65
C ALA A 44 -3.42 9.28 6.39
N THR A 45 -2.18 9.66 6.07
CA THR A 45 -1.10 8.67 5.84
C THR A 45 -0.74 7.91 7.11
N MET A 46 -0.68 8.58 8.27
CA MET A 46 -0.45 7.93 9.56
C MET A 46 -1.56 6.94 9.90
N SER A 47 -2.83 7.33 9.72
CA SER A 47 -3.97 6.46 10.00
C SER A 47 -3.98 5.18 9.14
N SER A 48 -3.65 5.30 7.85
CA SER A 48 -3.53 4.15 6.95
C SER A 48 -2.35 3.27 7.34
N GLY A 49 -1.19 3.87 7.62
CA GLY A 49 0.03 3.15 8.02
C GLY A 49 -0.15 2.32 9.29
N ASP A 50 -0.86 2.85 10.29
CA ASP A 50 -1.17 2.11 11.52
C ASP A 50 -2.06 0.88 11.24
N SER A 51 -3.09 1.04 10.41
CA SER A 51 -3.99 -0.06 10.04
C SER A 51 -3.26 -1.15 9.26
N ASP A 52 -2.41 -0.78 8.33
CA ASP A 52 -1.61 -1.72 7.54
C ASP A 52 -0.58 -2.45 8.41
N ALA A 53 0.06 -1.74 9.35
CA ALA A 53 1.01 -2.34 10.28
C ALA A 53 0.33 -3.37 11.19
N ILE A 54 -0.84 -3.05 11.75
CA ILE A 54 -1.60 -3.98 12.60
C ILE A 54 -2.07 -5.20 11.79
N SER A 55 -2.55 -4.99 10.57
CA SER A 55 -2.96 -6.08 9.67
C SER A 55 -1.79 -7.00 9.34
N GLY A 56 -0.62 -6.44 9.02
CA GLY A 56 0.61 -7.19 8.76
C GLY A 56 1.05 -8.03 9.96
N VAL A 57 1.05 -7.45 11.16
CA VAL A 57 1.36 -8.18 12.41
C VAL A 57 0.37 -9.30 12.67
N THR A 58 -0.92 -9.05 12.45
CA THR A 58 -1.97 -10.06 12.65
C THR A 58 -1.72 -11.26 11.73
N ILE A 59 -1.52 -11.04 10.44
CA ILE A 59 -1.22 -12.10 9.46
C ILE A 59 0.05 -12.88 9.86
N LEU A 60 1.10 -12.19 10.29
CA LEU A 60 2.33 -12.84 10.73
C LEU A 60 2.11 -13.77 11.93
N LEU A 61 1.31 -13.35 12.90
CA LEU A 61 1.11 -14.11 14.13
C LEU A 61 0.02 -15.18 14.01
N THR A 62 -1.03 -14.95 13.22
CA THR A 62 -2.15 -15.89 13.08
C THR A 62 -1.94 -16.93 11.99
N ASP A 63 -1.27 -16.54 10.90
CA ASP A 63 -1.14 -17.40 9.71
C ASP A 63 0.29 -17.92 9.53
N VAL A 64 1.28 -17.02 9.54
CA VAL A 64 2.67 -17.39 9.24
C VAL A 64 3.31 -18.16 10.40
N TYR A 65 3.19 -17.64 11.61
CA TYR A 65 3.81 -18.27 12.79
C TYR A 65 3.32 -19.71 13.03
N PRO A 66 2.01 -20.01 13.05
CA PRO A 66 1.54 -21.38 13.20
C PRO A 66 1.93 -22.29 12.05
N SER A 67 1.95 -21.75 10.81
CA SER A 67 2.34 -22.53 9.62
C SER A 67 3.81 -22.97 9.66
N VAL A 68 4.69 -22.14 10.22
CA VAL A 68 6.14 -22.44 10.29
C VAL A 68 6.48 -23.27 11.55
N THR A 69 5.86 -22.94 12.69
CA THR A 69 6.24 -23.52 14.00
C THR A 69 5.33 -24.68 14.41
N GLY A 70 4.15 -24.82 13.77
CA GLY A 70 3.14 -25.82 14.14
C GLY A 70 2.51 -25.58 15.52
N LYS A 71 2.73 -24.41 16.13
CA LYS A 71 2.21 -24.05 17.46
C LYS A 71 1.46 -22.73 17.40
N THR A 72 0.34 -22.66 18.11
CA THR A 72 -0.39 -21.40 18.32
C THR A 72 0.21 -20.64 19.49
N ILE A 73 0.27 -19.30 19.39
CA ILE A 73 0.77 -18.44 20.45
C ILE A 73 -0.26 -18.36 21.56
N LYS A 74 0.19 -18.52 22.82
CA LYS A 74 -0.66 -18.35 23.99
C LYS A 74 -1.03 -16.88 24.16
N GLU A 75 -2.25 -16.57 24.62
CA GLU A 75 -2.73 -15.21 24.82
C GLU A 75 -1.82 -14.36 25.70
N GLU A 76 -1.18 -14.95 26.70
CA GLU A 76 -0.26 -14.27 27.62
C GLU A 76 0.99 -13.73 26.91
N ASP A 77 1.48 -14.45 25.90
CA ASP A 77 2.68 -14.07 25.16
C ASP A 77 2.38 -13.27 23.87
N TYR A 78 1.09 -13.21 23.47
CA TYR A 78 0.69 -12.56 22.24
C TYR A 78 1.14 -11.09 22.16
N ALA A 79 1.06 -10.35 23.26
CA ALA A 79 1.49 -8.95 23.33
C ALA A 79 3.00 -8.79 23.10
N LYS A 80 3.83 -9.72 23.55
CA LYS A 80 5.28 -9.68 23.33
C LYS A 80 5.63 -9.98 21.88
N TYR A 81 5.03 -11.03 21.32
CA TYR A 81 5.25 -11.41 19.92
C TYR A 81 4.73 -10.36 18.96
N SER A 82 3.59 -9.69 19.27
CA SER A 82 3.07 -8.57 18.47
C SER A 82 4.05 -7.40 18.39
N ARG A 83 4.66 -7.02 19.51
CA ARG A 83 5.65 -5.92 19.52
C ARG A 83 6.88 -6.27 18.70
N ILE A 84 7.38 -7.49 18.81
CA ILE A 84 8.53 -7.95 18.03
C ILE A 84 8.18 -7.99 16.55
N ALA A 85 7.02 -8.54 16.19
CA ALA A 85 6.54 -8.60 14.82
C ALA A 85 6.37 -7.20 14.23
N LEU A 86 5.83 -6.24 15.00
CA LEU A 86 5.69 -4.85 14.59
C LEU A 86 7.05 -4.21 14.29
N ILE A 87 8.02 -4.36 15.18
CA ILE A 87 9.38 -3.83 15.00
C ILE A 87 10.04 -4.46 13.76
N CYS A 88 9.89 -5.76 13.57
CA CYS A 88 10.42 -6.45 12.39
C CYS A 88 9.76 -5.97 11.09
N THR A 89 8.44 -5.80 11.08
CA THR A 89 7.70 -5.34 9.90
C THR A 89 8.08 -3.90 9.53
N LEU A 90 8.09 -3.00 10.51
CA LEU A 90 8.49 -1.61 10.30
C LEU A 90 9.97 -1.51 9.91
N GLY A 91 10.84 -2.29 10.54
CA GLY A 91 12.25 -2.36 10.20
C GLY A 91 12.48 -2.85 8.76
N ALA A 92 11.77 -3.90 8.35
CA ALA A 92 11.83 -4.39 6.97
C ALA A 92 11.32 -3.35 5.97
N ALA A 93 10.21 -2.68 6.25
CA ALA A 93 9.67 -1.61 5.42
C ALA A 93 10.67 -0.45 5.29
N PHE A 94 11.28 -0.04 6.40
CA PHE A 94 12.32 1.00 6.40
C PHE A 94 13.53 0.59 5.55
N PHE A 95 14.01 -0.64 5.70
CA PHE A 95 15.12 -1.17 4.89
C PHE A 95 14.80 -1.14 3.39
N ILE A 96 13.60 -1.60 3.00
CA ILE A 96 13.16 -1.60 1.60
C ILE A 96 13.14 -0.16 1.05
N THR A 97 12.64 0.79 1.84
CA THR A 97 12.55 2.20 1.43
C THR A 97 13.93 2.83 1.15
N LEU A 98 14.99 2.38 1.83
CA LEU A 98 16.34 2.87 1.58
C LEU A 98 16.90 2.46 0.20
N PHE A 99 16.40 1.37 -0.39
CA PHE A 99 16.85 0.86 -1.70
C PHE A 99 15.95 1.33 -2.86
N VAL A 100 14.78 1.88 -2.57
CA VAL A 100 13.81 2.31 -3.58
C VAL A 100 13.90 3.82 -3.76
N ASN A 101 14.29 4.28 -4.95
CA ASN A 101 14.42 5.70 -5.27
C ASN A 101 13.05 6.36 -5.55
N ASP A 102 12.07 5.60 -6.02
CA ASP A 102 10.71 6.05 -6.32
C ASP A 102 9.70 5.18 -5.56
N VAL A 103 9.40 5.57 -4.33
CA VAL A 103 8.51 4.83 -3.43
C VAL A 103 7.07 4.84 -3.94
N ILE A 104 6.59 5.97 -4.47
CA ILE A 104 5.20 6.12 -4.93
C ILE A 104 4.96 5.30 -6.19
N GLY A 105 5.88 5.32 -7.16
CA GLY A 105 5.82 4.49 -8.35
C GLY A 105 5.85 3.00 -8.01
N TYR A 106 6.71 2.60 -7.07
CA TYR A 106 6.81 1.22 -6.60
C TYR A 106 5.51 0.73 -5.94
N ILE A 107 4.94 1.52 -5.01
CA ILE A 107 3.67 1.20 -4.34
C ILE A 107 2.53 1.14 -5.36
N SER A 108 2.44 2.10 -6.27
CA SER A 108 1.41 2.15 -7.31
C SER A 108 1.45 0.92 -8.21
N THR A 109 2.65 0.46 -8.55
CA THR A 109 2.85 -0.74 -9.37
C THR A 109 2.40 -2.00 -8.62
N ILE A 110 2.79 -2.17 -7.36
CA ILE A 110 2.38 -3.31 -6.54
C ILE A 110 0.87 -3.32 -6.36
N VAL A 111 0.28 -2.21 -5.91
CA VAL A 111 -1.16 -2.10 -5.69
C VAL A 111 -1.93 -2.34 -6.99
N GLY A 112 -1.49 -1.73 -8.11
CA GLY A 112 -2.10 -1.92 -9.42
C GLY A 112 -2.03 -3.37 -9.93
N ALA A 113 -0.97 -4.10 -9.59
CA ALA A 113 -0.82 -5.50 -9.96
C ALA A 113 -1.68 -6.44 -9.09
N PHE A 114 -1.71 -6.24 -7.78
CA PHE A 114 -2.38 -7.17 -6.86
C PHE A 114 -3.86 -6.87 -6.65
N LEU A 115 -4.26 -5.61 -6.60
CA LEU A 115 -5.62 -5.20 -6.24
C LEU A 115 -6.70 -5.79 -7.16
N PRO A 116 -6.56 -5.79 -8.50
CA PRO A 116 -7.54 -6.38 -9.39
C PRO A 116 -7.73 -7.88 -9.15
N GLY A 117 -6.64 -8.62 -8.94
CA GLY A 117 -6.69 -10.06 -8.66
C GLY A 117 -7.42 -10.39 -7.36
N VAL A 118 -7.15 -9.63 -6.31
CA VAL A 118 -7.81 -9.79 -5.00
C VAL A 118 -9.29 -9.39 -5.09
N ALA A 119 -9.62 -8.30 -5.79
CA ALA A 119 -11.00 -7.86 -5.97
C ALA A 119 -11.84 -8.90 -6.70
N VAL A 120 -11.33 -9.47 -7.81
CA VAL A 120 -11.99 -10.54 -8.55
C VAL A 120 -12.15 -11.80 -7.69
N ALA A 121 -11.11 -12.20 -6.94
CA ALA A 121 -11.18 -13.35 -6.05
C ALA A 121 -12.25 -13.18 -4.95
N MET A 122 -12.35 -11.98 -4.36
CA MET A 122 -13.39 -11.67 -3.36
C MET A 122 -14.79 -11.68 -3.95
N LEU A 123 -14.98 -11.06 -5.12
CA LEU A 123 -16.28 -11.04 -5.80
C LEU A 123 -16.73 -12.46 -6.18
N LEU A 124 -15.86 -13.24 -6.79
CA LEU A 124 -16.17 -14.63 -7.15
C LEU A 124 -16.43 -15.49 -5.92
N GLY A 125 -15.67 -15.34 -4.85
CA GLY A 125 -15.88 -16.06 -3.59
C GLY A 125 -17.21 -15.70 -2.94
N ARG A 126 -17.72 -14.48 -3.11
CA ARG A 126 -19.00 -14.03 -2.57
C ARG A 126 -20.19 -14.53 -3.38
N PHE A 127 -20.09 -14.53 -4.72
CA PHE A 127 -21.21 -14.85 -5.61
C PHE A 127 -21.27 -16.34 -5.99
N TRP A 128 -20.15 -17.04 -5.95
CA TRP A 128 -20.06 -18.42 -6.43
C TRP A 128 -19.66 -19.38 -5.32
N LYS A 129 -20.62 -20.12 -4.79
CA LYS A 129 -20.42 -21.12 -3.70
C LYS A 129 -19.45 -22.28 -4.03
N ARG A 130 -19.03 -22.42 -5.28
CA ARG A 130 -18.11 -23.48 -5.75
C ARG A 130 -16.66 -23.00 -5.89
N VAL A 131 -16.35 -21.76 -5.57
CA VAL A 131 -14.97 -21.26 -5.61
C VAL A 131 -14.16 -21.94 -4.52
N ASN A 132 -13.19 -22.74 -4.96
CA ASN A 132 -12.24 -23.42 -4.11
C ASN A 132 -10.99 -22.54 -3.89
N TRP A 133 -10.18 -22.84 -2.86
CA TRP A 133 -8.92 -22.13 -2.58
C TRP A 133 -7.99 -22.06 -3.82
N GLN A 134 -7.99 -23.10 -4.65
CA GLN A 134 -7.25 -23.13 -5.91
C GLN A 134 -7.73 -22.05 -6.91
N GLY A 135 -9.04 -21.81 -6.97
CA GLY A 135 -9.62 -20.73 -7.77
C GLY A 135 -9.20 -19.33 -7.28
N GLY A 136 -9.13 -19.15 -5.96
CA GLY A 136 -8.62 -17.91 -5.34
C GLY A 136 -7.17 -17.64 -5.70
N LEU A 137 -6.30 -18.64 -5.58
CA LEU A 137 -4.89 -18.55 -5.99
C LEU A 137 -4.73 -18.27 -7.51
N ALA A 138 -5.53 -18.92 -8.34
CA ALA A 138 -5.51 -18.69 -9.79
C ALA A 138 -5.94 -17.25 -10.14
N CYS A 139 -6.95 -16.70 -9.47
CA CYS A 139 -7.39 -15.31 -9.66
C CYS A 139 -6.30 -14.31 -9.25
N ILE A 140 -5.67 -14.50 -8.09
CA ILE A 140 -4.58 -13.63 -7.63
C ILE A 140 -3.39 -13.75 -8.59
N GLY A 141 -2.99 -14.96 -8.97
CA GLY A 141 -1.87 -15.20 -9.88
C GLY A 141 -2.11 -14.62 -11.27
N SER A 142 -3.27 -14.85 -11.86
CA SER A 142 -3.61 -14.29 -13.18
C SER A 142 -3.76 -12.75 -13.12
N GLY A 143 -4.36 -12.20 -12.06
CA GLY A 143 -4.48 -10.75 -11.86
C GLY A 143 -3.12 -10.09 -11.73
N THR A 144 -2.20 -10.70 -10.99
CA THR A 144 -0.82 -10.21 -10.84
C THR A 144 -0.06 -10.25 -12.16
N LEU A 145 -0.16 -11.36 -12.91
CA LEU A 145 0.48 -11.48 -14.22
C LEU A 145 -0.06 -10.46 -15.22
N LEU A 146 -1.37 -10.29 -15.30
CA LEU A 146 -2.00 -9.27 -16.16
C LEU A 146 -1.62 -7.85 -15.73
N GLY A 147 -1.61 -7.58 -14.42
CA GLY A 147 -1.19 -6.29 -13.88
C GLY A 147 0.26 -5.98 -14.25
N CYS A 148 1.18 -6.94 -14.06
CA CYS A 148 2.58 -6.77 -14.46
C CYS A 148 2.73 -6.55 -15.98
N LEU A 149 2.02 -7.31 -16.82
CA LEU A 149 2.07 -7.15 -18.26
C LEU A 149 1.54 -5.81 -18.73
N LEU A 150 0.43 -5.34 -18.18
CA LEU A 150 -0.17 -4.05 -18.53
C LEU A 150 0.70 -2.87 -18.05
N TYR A 151 1.36 -3.00 -16.88
CA TYR A 151 2.24 -1.96 -16.36
C TYR A 151 3.62 -1.94 -17.03
N THR A 152 4.09 -3.08 -17.54
CA THR A 152 5.38 -3.19 -18.23
C THR A 152 5.24 -2.84 -19.72
N SER A 153 4.01 -2.80 -20.26
CA SER A 153 3.78 -2.35 -21.63
C SER A 153 3.98 -0.83 -21.69
N PRO A 154 4.99 -0.34 -22.42
CA PRO A 154 5.18 1.10 -22.58
C PRO A 154 3.94 1.68 -23.26
N SER A 155 3.25 2.56 -22.54
CA SER A 155 2.18 3.37 -23.12
C SER A 155 2.79 4.23 -24.24
N PRO A 156 2.22 4.23 -25.45
CA PRO A 156 2.65 5.11 -26.54
C PRO A 156 2.42 6.58 -26.21
#